data_4726b1d7e491adfcfb981e5ee335212c
#
_entry.id   4726b1d7e491adfcfb981e5ee335212c
#
_cell.length_a   1.000
_cell.length_b   1.000
_cell.length_c   1.000
_cell.angle_alpha   90.00
_cell.angle_beta   90.00
_cell.angle_gamma   90.00
#
_symmetry.space_group_name_H-M   'P 1'
#
loop_
_entity.id
_entity.type
_entity.pdbx_description
1 polymer ?
#
loop_
_entity_poly.entity_id
_entity_poly.type
_entity_poly.pdbx_seq_one_letter_code
_entity_poly.pdbx_strand_id
1 'polypeptide(L)'
;MTREGFWLSPYNEVPEVKQELAGMKKKIKIYDTTLRDGEQSIGVSMNADDKLRIAKALAKAGVDRIEAGFPASTEEDKLAVMKIVQEVKDAEIWGFARCNVNDIKTCVETGVKHLVCEIATSPEKMHAWDLNEEIILKRIRDAVSYAKQENLYTAFFAVDATRANPDFLKKVYQTAVKECGADEVVVVD
;
A
#
# COMPACT_ATOMS: atom_id res chain seq x y z
N MET A 1 22.74 21.37 11.85
CA MET A 1 22.92 22.17 10.61
C MET A 1 21.52 22.47 10.07
N THR A 2 21.06 23.68 10.25
CA THR A 2 19.87 24.18 9.57
C THR A 2 20.23 24.31 8.08
N ARG A 3 19.68 23.46 7.22
CA ARG A 3 19.74 23.71 5.77
C ARG A 3 18.86 24.93 5.50
N GLU A 4 19.45 26.01 4.97
CA GLU A 4 18.67 27.20 4.56
C GLU A 4 17.46 26.77 3.72
N GLY A 5 16.27 27.24 4.13
CA GLY A 5 15.00 26.96 3.43
C GLY A 5 14.23 25.72 3.90
N PHE A 6 14.69 24.96 4.88
CA PHE A 6 13.93 23.82 5.42
C PHE A 6 13.52 24.05 6.88
N TRP A 7 12.24 23.90 7.15
CA TRP A 7 11.71 23.89 8.50
C TRP A 7 11.81 22.48 9.09
N LEU A 8 12.75 22.28 9.99
CA LEU A 8 12.89 21.02 10.71
C LEU A 8 12.33 21.18 12.12
N SER A 9 11.63 20.15 12.60
CA SER A 9 11.18 20.13 13.98
C SER A 9 12.38 20.17 14.92
N PRO A 10 12.37 21.03 15.97
CA PRO A 10 13.43 21.03 16.98
C PRO A 10 13.57 19.70 17.72
N TYR A 11 12.54 18.88 17.72
CA TYR A 11 12.60 17.52 18.29
C TYR A 11 13.61 16.60 17.57
N ASN A 12 13.93 16.86 16.30
CA ASN A 12 14.96 16.10 15.57
C ASN A 12 16.38 16.33 16.16
N GLU A 13 16.56 17.39 16.96
CA GLU A 13 17.83 17.70 17.60
C GLU A 13 17.96 17.14 19.02
N VAL A 14 16.87 16.56 19.56
CA VAL A 14 16.86 15.92 20.88
C VAL A 14 17.79 14.71 20.87
N PRO A 15 18.71 14.55 21.86
CA PRO A 15 19.72 13.50 21.88
C PRO A 15 19.15 12.10 21.76
N GLU A 16 18.02 11.80 22.42
CA GLU A 16 17.32 10.51 22.39
C GLU A 16 16.82 10.19 20.98
N VAL A 17 16.23 11.18 20.30
CA VAL A 17 15.76 11.03 18.92
C VAL A 17 16.95 10.79 17.95
N LYS A 18 18.05 11.54 18.14
CA LYS A 18 19.27 11.34 17.35
C LYS A 18 19.85 9.94 17.53
N GLN A 19 19.81 9.41 18.75
CA GLN A 19 20.29 8.07 19.04
C GLN A 19 19.43 7.01 18.34
N GLU A 20 18.11 7.12 18.40
CA GLU A 20 17.17 6.25 17.68
C GLU A 20 17.39 6.33 16.16
N LEU A 21 17.50 7.55 15.60
CA LEU A 21 17.72 7.77 14.18
C LEU A 21 19.10 7.26 13.68
N ALA A 22 20.10 7.21 14.55
CA ALA A 22 21.44 6.73 14.18
C ALA A 22 21.45 5.24 13.74
N GLY A 23 20.48 4.46 14.23
CA GLY A 23 20.27 3.05 13.85
C GLY A 23 19.45 2.85 12.57
N MET A 24 18.85 3.91 12.02
CA MET A 24 18.01 3.79 10.82
C MET A 24 18.83 3.52 9.55
N LYS A 25 18.27 2.75 8.62
CA LYS A 25 18.87 2.56 7.30
C LYS A 25 19.04 3.91 6.61
N LYS A 26 20.21 4.12 5.99
CA LYS A 26 20.54 5.38 5.32
C LYS A 26 19.69 5.64 4.07
N LYS A 27 19.09 4.61 3.47
CA LYS A 27 18.24 4.72 2.29
C LYS A 27 16.79 4.43 2.66
N ILE A 28 15.94 5.44 2.52
CA ILE A 28 14.49 5.38 2.67
C ILE A 28 13.90 5.43 1.26
N LYS A 29 12.85 4.65 0.99
CA LYS A 29 12.05 4.76 -0.23
C LYS A 29 10.83 5.62 0.05
N ILE A 30 10.50 6.50 -0.90
CA ILE A 30 9.26 7.30 -0.88
C ILE A 30 8.17 6.49 -1.58
N TYR A 31 7.05 6.31 -0.88
CA TYR A 31 5.84 5.66 -1.39
C TYR A 31 4.74 6.71 -1.54
N ASP A 32 4.30 6.96 -2.76
CA ASP A 32 3.27 7.96 -3.09
C ASP A 32 1.92 7.30 -3.35
N THR A 33 0.86 7.81 -2.74
CA THR A 33 -0.51 7.31 -2.84
C THR A 33 -1.46 8.30 -3.50
N THR A 34 -0.95 9.35 -4.13
CA THR A 34 -1.76 10.41 -4.76
C THR A 34 -2.80 9.85 -5.73
N LEU A 35 -2.42 8.84 -6.53
CA LEU A 35 -3.26 8.28 -7.59
C LEU A 35 -4.28 7.23 -7.09
N ARG A 36 -4.23 6.85 -5.82
CA ARG A 36 -5.21 5.96 -5.21
C ARG A 36 -5.90 6.63 -4.03
N ASP A 37 -5.21 6.86 -2.93
CA ASP A 37 -5.78 7.46 -1.72
C ASP A 37 -6.09 8.96 -1.92
N GLY A 38 -5.21 9.67 -2.61
CA GLY A 38 -5.41 11.08 -2.93
C GLY A 38 -6.66 11.32 -3.80
N GLU A 39 -7.00 10.40 -4.69
CA GLU A 39 -8.23 10.49 -5.51
C GLU A 39 -9.51 10.28 -4.68
N GLN A 40 -9.43 9.68 -3.50
CA GLN A 40 -10.58 9.53 -2.61
C GLN A 40 -11.02 10.85 -1.96
N SER A 41 -10.26 11.93 -2.19
CA SER A 41 -10.62 13.27 -1.73
C SER A 41 -11.87 13.80 -2.44
N ILE A 42 -12.75 14.45 -1.68
CA ILE A 42 -14.01 15.01 -2.21
C ILE A 42 -13.70 16.02 -3.31
N GLY A 43 -14.34 15.84 -4.47
CA GLY A 43 -14.20 16.74 -5.63
C GLY A 43 -13.00 16.44 -6.53
N VAL A 44 -12.24 15.40 -6.24
CA VAL A 44 -11.16 14.91 -7.12
C VAL A 44 -11.71 13.78 -7.98
N SER A 45 -11.45 13.87 -9.29
CA SER A 45 -11.68 12.80 -10.25
C SER A 45 -10.61 12.90 -11.33
N MET A 46 -9.93 11.80 -11.61
CA MET A 46 -8.85 11.75 -12.58
C MET A 46 -9.14 10.67 -13.63
N ASN A 47 -9.05 11.06 -14.91
CA ASN A 47 -9.09 10.07 -15.99
C ASN A 47 -7.74 9.37 -16.15
N ALA A 48 -7.67 8.35 -17.00
CA ALA A 48 -6.46 7.56 -17.20
C ALA A 48 -5.26 8.40 -17.70
N ASP A 49 -5.50 9.42 -18.53
CA ASP A 49 -4.44 10.29 -19.04
C ASP A 49 -3.93 11.26 -17.98
N ASP A 50 -4.82 11.76 -17.10
CA ASP A 50 -4.42 12.58 -15.96
C ASP A 50 -3.55 11.77 -14.98
N LYS A 51 -3.98 10.54 -14.63
CA LYS A 51 -3.20 9.64 -13.77
C LYS A 51 -1.83 9.34 -14.38
N LEU A 52 -1.76 9.04 -15.66
CA LEU A 52 -0.49 8.79 -16.36
C LEU A 52 0.44 10.01 -16.30
N ARG A 53 -0.09 11.22 -16.54
CA ARG A 53 0.68 12.47 -16.49
C ARG A 53 1.25 12.71 -15.08
N ILE A 54 0.45 12.48 -14.05
CA ILE A 54 0.88 12.61 -12.65
C ILE A 54 1.92 11.55 -12.31
N ALA A 55 1.71 10.27 -12.69
CA ALA A 55 2.67 9.19 -12.45
C ALA A 55 4.05 9.49 -13.07
N LYS A 56 4.08 10.02 -14.30
CA LYS A 56 5.33 10.46 -14.95
C LYS A 56 6.00 11.60 -14.20
N ALA A 57 5.23 12.55 -13.67
CA ALA A 57 5.77 13.65 -12.89
C ALA A 57 6.36 13.17 -11.54
N LEU A 58 5.69 12.25 -10.86
CA LEU A 58 6.16 11.63 -9.61
C LEU A 58 7.45 10.83 -9.85
N ALA A 59 7.50 10.00 -10.88
CA ALA A 59 8.70 9.24 -11.24
C ALA A 59 9.87 10.17 -11.58
N LYS A 60 9.63 11.24 -12.36
CA LYS A 60 10.64 12.27 -12.65
C LYS A 60 11.12 13.02 -11.41
N ALA A 61 10.26 13.21 -10.42
CA ALA A 61 10.64 13.81 -9.13
C ALA A 61 11.47 12.87 -8.25
N GLY A 62 11.62 11.60 -8.61
CA GLY A 62 12.41 10.61 -7.89
C GLY A 62 11.64 9.84 -6.82
N VAL A 63 10.31 9.78 -6.94
CA VAL A 63 9.48 8.89 -6.10
C VAL A 63 9.81 7.44 -6.44
N ASP A 64 10.10 6.63 -5.42
CA ASP A 64 10.52 5.23 -5.62
C ASP A 64 9.34 4.31 -5.95
N ARG A 65 8.17 4.55 -5.32
CA ARG A 65 6.98 3.70 -5.38
C ARG A 65 5.73 4.53 -5.60
N ILE A 66 4.91 4.15 -6.58
CA ILE A 66 3.65 4.85 -6.92
C ILE A 66 2.50 3.86 -6.83
N GLU A 67 1.55 4.09 -5.91
CA GLU A 67 0.28 3.38 -5.87
C GLU A 67 -0.64 3.96 -6.93
N ALA A 68 -0.73 3.26 -8.06
CA ALA A 68 -1.26 3.81 -9.31
C ALA A 68 -2.80 3.85 -9.36
N GLY A 69 -3.48 3.08 -8.52
CA GLY A 69 -4.94 3.04 -8.49
C GLY A 69 -5.49 1.75 -7.90
N PHE A 70 -6.82 1.63 -7.92
CA PHE A 70 -7.57 0.46 -7.50
C PHE A 70 -8.26 -0.19 -8.71
N PRO A 71 -7.59 -1.08 -9.46
CA PRO A 71 -8.10 -1.63 -10.73
C PRO A 71 -9.46 -2.32 -10.64
N ALA A 72 -9.80 -2.86 -9.47
CA ALA A 72 -11.10 -3.51 -9.27
C ALA A 72 -12.25 -2.53 -8.96
N SER A 73 -11.99 -1.22 -8.88
CA SER A 73 -13.03 -0.22 -8.62
C SER A 73 -13.82 0.14 -9.87
N THR A 74 -13.12 0.45 -10.96
CA THR A 74 -13.72 0.83 -12.25
C THR A 74 -12.84 0.40 -13.42
N GLU A 75 -13.43 0.26 -14.61
CA GLU A 75 -12.68 0.00 -15.85
C GLU A 75 -11.71 1.15 -16.18
N GLU A 76 -12.07 2.40 -15.87
CA GLU A 76 -11.19 3.56 -16.07
C GLU A 76 -9.93 3.46 -15.19
N ASP A 77 -10.10 3.04 -13.93
CA ASP A 77 -8.97 2.86 -13.02
C ASP A 77 -8.06 1.71 -13.47
N LYS A 78 -8.66 0.62 -13.95
CA LYS A 78 -7.90 -0.50 -14.55
C LYS A 78 -7.09 -0.03 -15.77
N LEU A 79 -7.70 0.72 -16.68
CA LEU A 79 -7.02 1.29 -17.85
C LEU A 79 -5.91 2.25 -17.46
N ALA A 80 -6.13 3.08 -16.44
CA ALA A 80 -5.11 4.00 -15.93
C ALA A 80 -3.88 3.24 -15.41
N VAL A 81 -4.09 2.21 -14.59
CA VAL A 81 -2.98 1.40 -14.07
C VAL A 81 -2.25 0.68 -15.20
N MET A 82 -2.95 0.12 -16.18
CA MET A 82 -2.33 -0.51 -17.36
C MET A 82 -1.42 0.47 -18.13
N LYS A 83 -1.90 1.68 -18.40
CA LYS A 83 -1.11 2.73 -19.09
C LYS A 83 0.14 3.10 -18.29
N ILE A 84 -0.01 3.30 -16.97
CA ILE A 84 1.10 3.64 -16.08
C ILE A 84 2.15 2.53 -16.08
N VAL A 85 1.75 1.27 -15.94
CA VAL A 85 2.67 0.11 -15.99
C VAL A 85 3.43 0.05 -17.32
N GLN A 86 2.77 0.39 -18.43
CA GLN A 86 3.39 0.38 -19.76
C GLN A 86 4.40 1.50 -19.96
N GLU A 87 4.14 2.69 -19.43
CA GLU A 87 4.89 3.88 -19.77
C GLU A 87 5.86 4.40 -18.69
N VAL A 88 5.62 4.10 -17.41
CA VAL A 88 6.48 4.54 -16.30
C VAL A 88 7.42 3.40 -15.90
N LYS A 89 8.74 3.63 -16.04
CA LYS A 89 9.78 2.61 -15.77
C LYS A 89 10.74 3.00 -14.65
N ASP A 90 10.73 4.27 -14.24
CA ASP A 90 11.68 4.82 -13.28
C ASP A 90 11.15 4.76 -11.82
N ALA A 91 9.99 4.13 -11.59
CA ALA A 91 9.40 3.88 -10.29
C ALA A 91 8.76 2.47 -10.22
N GLU A 92 8.68 1.91 -9.03
CA GLU A 92 7.90 0.69 -8.78
C GLU A 92 6.40 1.04 -8.83
N ILE A 93 5.65 0.42 -9.75
CA ILE A 93 4.21 0.65 -9.88
C ILE A 93 3.44 -0.39 -9.07
N TRP A 94 2.63 0.07 -8.15
CA TRP A 94 1.84 -0.71 -7.22
C TRP A 94 0.36 -0.66 -7.57
N GLY A 95 -0.30 -1.82 -7.59
CA GLY A 95 -1.76 -1.93 -7.65
C GLY A 95 -2.31 -2.13 -6.24
N PHE A 96 -3.51 -1.63 -6.01
CA PHE A 96 -4.22 -1.82 -4.77
C PHE A 96 -5.32 -2.88 -4.93
N ALA A 97 -5.46 -3.76 -3.94
CA ALA A 97 -6.54 -4.74 -3.84
C ALA A 97 -6.99 -4.89 -2.38
N ARG A 98 -8.28 -5.06 -2.19
CA ARG A 98 -8.79 -5.63 -0.94
C ARG A 98 -8.33 -7.09 -0.85
N CYS A 99 -8.30 -7.63 0.36
CA CYS A 99 -7.94 -9.03 0.62
C CYS A 99 -9.03 -9.99 0.09
N ASN A 100 -9.07 -10.10 -1.25
CA ASN A 100 -10.03 -10.87 -2.02
C ASN A 100 -9.41 -11.22 -3.39
N VAL A 101 -9.55 -12.48 -3.77
CA VAL A 101 -8.91 -13.04 -4.97
C VAL A 101 -9.33 -12.34 -6.27
N ASN A 102 -10.59 -11.88 -6.39
CA ASN A 102 -11.04 -11.22 -7.61
C ASN A 102 -10.40 -9.85 -7.82
N ASP A 103 -10.21 -9.07 -6.75
CA ASP A 103 -9.52 -7.79 -6.83
C ASP A 103 -8.06 -8.00 -7.29
N ILE A 104 -7.40 -9.04 -6.77
CA ILE A 104 -6.02 -9.39 -7.13
C ILE A 104 -5.93 -9.85 -8.59
N LYS A 105 -6.89 -10.65 -9.08
CA LYS A 105 -6.96 -11.03 -10.50
C LYS A 105 -6.99 -9.80 -11.40
N THR A 106 -7.82 -8.81 -11.05
CA THR A 106 -7.89 -7.55 -11.80
C THR A 106 -6.55 -6.80 -11.77
N CYS A 107 -5.84 -6.80 -10.63
CA CYS A 107 -4.49 -6.24 -10.56
C CYS A 107 -3.51 -6.99 -11.48
N VAL A 108 -3.53 -8.33 -11.48
CA VAL A 108 -2.68 -9.15 -12.37
C VAL A 108 -2.90 -8.80 -13.85
N GLU A 109 -4.15 -8.61 -14.26
CA GLU A 109 -4.52 -8.23 -15.63
C GLU A 109 -3.93 -6.88 -16.05
N THR A 110 -3.65 -5.97 -15.12
CA THR A 110 -2.98 -4.68 -15.42
C THR A 110 -1.49 -4.80 -15.67
N GLY A 111 -0.88 -5.94 -15.32
CA GLY A 111 0.55 -6.20 -15.49
C GLY A 111 1.42 -5.65 -14.35
N VAL A 112 0.85 -5.14 -13.25
CA VAL A 112 1.62 -4.74 -12.06
C VAL A 112 2.45 -5.91 -11.54
N LYS A 113 3.59 -5.57 -10.90
CA LYS A 113 4.45 -6.55 -10.22
C LYS A 113 4.43 -6.38 -8.71
N HIS A 114 3.86 -5.31 -8.22
CA HIS A 114 3.77 -4.97 -6.80
C HIS A 114 2.31 -4.75 -6.42
N LEU A 115 1.92 -5.30 -5.29
CA LEU A 115 0.54 -5.31 -4.82
C LEU A 115 0.44 -4.85 -3.37
N VAL A 116 -0.50 -3.94 -3.10
CA VAL A 116 -1.06 -3.74 -1.76
C VAL A 116 -2.26 -4.67 -1.61
N CYS A 117 -2.27 -5.45 -0.54
CA CYS A 117 -3.40 -6.30 -0.17
C CYS A 117 -3.87 -5.92 1.23
N GLU A 118 -5.08 -5.37 1.37
CA GLU A 118 -5.56 -4.83 2.64
C GLU A 118 -6.78 -5.52 3.21
N ILE A 119 -6.87 -5.55 4.54
CA ILE A 119 -8.06 -5.98 5.28
C ILE A 119 -8.18 -5.26 6.62
N ALA A 120 -9.40 -4.99 7.06
CA ALA A 120 -9.68 -4.38 8.35
C ALA A 120 -9.31 -5.32 9.52
N THR A 121 -8.78 -4.73 10.61
CA THR A 121 -8.34 -5.49 11.79
C THR A 121 -8.88 -4.95 13.12
N SER A 122 -9.43 -3.73 13.14
CA SER A 122 -10.06 -3.19 14.36
C SER A 122 -11.45 -3.77 14.61
N PRO A 123 -11.88 -3.91 15.86
CA PRO A 123 -13.22 -4.38 16.20
C PRO A 123 -14.33 -3.57 15.54
N GLU A 124 -14.18 -2.24 15.45
CA GLU A 124 -15.16 -1.33 14.89
C GLU A 124 -15.35 -1.59 13.39
N LYS A 125 -14.27 -1.72 12.64
CA LYS A 125 -14.33 -2.02 11.18
C LYS A 125 -14.79 -3.45 10.93
N MET A 126 -14.36 -4.40 11.76
CA MET A 126 -14.82 -5.79 11.68
C MET A 126 -16.33 -5.87 11.88
N HIS A 127 -16.87 -5.17 12.88
CA HIS A 127 -18.30 -5.08 13.12
C HIS A 127 -19.06 -4.41 11.96
N ALA A 128 -18.55 -3.28 11.46
CA ALA A 128 -19.18 -2.53 10.38
C ALA A 128 -19.28 -3.32 9.06
N TRP A 129 -18.37 -4.27 8.84
CA TRP A 129 -18.30 -5.08 7.60
C TRP A 129 -18.71 -6.54 7.82
N ASP A 130 -19.31 -6.85 8.95
CA ASP A 130 -19.74 -8.20 9.33
C ASP A 130 -18.61 -9.24 9.20
N LEU A 131 -17.44 -8.88 9.73
CA LEU A 131 -16.24 -9.72 9.72
C LEU A 131 -15.97 -10.26 11.12
N ASN A 132 -15.42 -11.47 11.18
CA ASN A 132 -14.82 -12.04 12.38
C ASN A 132 -13.38 -12.47 12.09
N GLU A 133 -12.65 -12.85 13.13
CA GLU A 133 -11.24 -13.25 13.02
C GLU A 133 -11.04 -14.43 12.05
N GLU A 134 -11.92 -15.41 12.07
CA GLU A 134 -11.82 -16.61 11.21
C GLU A 134 -11.96 -16.23 9.73
N ILE A 135 -12.96 -15.40 9.40
CA ILE A 135 -13.18 -14.89 8.04
C ILE A 135 -11.96 -14.10 7.57
N ILE A 136 -11.42 -13.23 8.42
CA ILE A 136 -10.24 -12.41 8.09
C ILE A 136 -9.05 -13.31 7.78
N LEU A 137 -8.72 -14.25 8.67
CA LEU A 137 -7.59 -15.16 8.46
C LEU A 137 -7.77 -16.04 7.22
N LYS A 138 -8.99 -16.48 6.94
CA LYS A 138 -9.30 -17.20 5.69
C LYS A 138 -9.06 -16.33 4.46
N ARG A 139 -9.57 -15.09 4.46
CA ARG A 139 -9.38 -14.15 3.33
C ARG A 139 -7.90 -13.86 3.10
N ILE A 140 -7.10 -13.69 4.17
CA ILE A 140 -5.65 -13.49 4.06
C ILE A 140 -5.01 -14.70 3.36
N ARG A 141 -5.33 -15.92 3.80
CA ARG A 141 -4.78 -17.14 3.19
C ARG A 141 -5.14 -17.23 1.71
N ASP A 142 -6.40 -17.04 1.37
CA ASP A 142 -6.86 -17.14 -0.02
C ASP A 142 -6.20 -16.06 -0.90
N ALA A 143 -6.22 -14.81 -0.47
CA ALA A 143 -5.80 -13.67 -1.27
C ALA A 143 -4.26 -13.57 -1.38
N VAL A 144 -3.55 -13.59 -0.24
CA VAL A 144 -2.09 -13.43 -0.26
C VAL A 144 -1.42 -14.63 -0.94
N SER A 145 -1.89 -15.86 -0.68
CA SER A 145 -1.35 -17.04 -1.38
C SER A 145 -1.58 -16.95 -2.88
N TYR A 146 -2.75 -16.49 -3.31
CA TYR A 146 -3.02 -16.28 -4.74
C TYR A 146 -2.07 -15.22 -5.34
N ALA A 147 -1.86 -14.08 -4.66
CA ALA A 147 -0.93 -13.07 -5.12
C ALA A 147 0.50 -13.63 -5.29
N LYS A 148 0.93 -14.50 -4.37
CA LYS A 148 2.25 -15.15 -4.45
C LYS A 148 2.32 -16.19 -5.57
N GLN A 149 1.25 -16.91 -5.87
CA GLN A 149 1.17 -17.81 -7.03
C GLN A 149 1.33 -17.04 -8.36
N GLU A 150 0.79 -15.83 -8.43
CA GLU A 150 0.95 -14.92 -9.57
C GLU A 150 2.30 -14.16 -9.58
N ASN A 151 3.23 -14.50 -8.68
CA ASN A 151 4.55 -13.88 -8.53
C ASN A 151 4.52 -12.36 -8.24
N LEU A 152 3.49 -11.88 -7.56
CA LEU A 152 3.43 -10.49 -7.12
C LEU A 152 4.29 -10.28 -5.86
N TYR A 153 5.05 -9.20 -5.84
CA TYR A 153 5.61 -8.67 -4.60
C TYR A 153 4.47 -8.04 -3.79
N THR A 154 4.19 -8.58 -2.61
CA THR A 154 2.96 -8.28 -1.89
C THR A 154 3.25 -7.62 -0.55
N ALA A 155 2.77 -6.37 -0.39
CA ALA A 155 2.69 -5.68 0.90
C ALA A 155 1.31 -5.89 1.51
N PHE A 156 1.27 -6.46 2.71
CA PHE A 156 0.03 -6.70 3.43
C PHE A 156 -0.26 -5.55 4.40
N PHE A 157 -1.43 -4.94 4.24
CA PHE A 157 -1.92 -3.80 5.02
C PHE A 157 -3.00 -4.24 6.01
N ALA A 158 -2.70 -4.12 7.30
CA ALA A 158 -3.70 -4.26 8.35
C ALA A 158 -4.34 -2.89 8.61
N VAL A 159 -5.53 -2.67 8.07
CA VAL A 159 -6.24 -1.38 8.19
C VAL A 159 -6.73 -1.18 9.62
N ASP A 160 -6.52 0.03 10.15
CA ASP A 160 -6.89 0.41 11.50
C ASP A 160 -6.16 -0.46 12.56
N ALA A 161 -4.90 -0.77 12.29
CA ALA A 161 -4.07 -1.63 13.12
C ALA A 161 -3.80 -1.06 14.50
N THR A 162 -3.74 0.26 14.63
CA THR A 162 -3.47 0.95 15.90
C THR A 162 -4.62 0.79 16.91
N ARG A 163 -5.82 0.42 16.46
CA ARG A 163 -6.98 0.09 17.29
C ARG A 163 -7.32 -1.40 17.35
N ALA A 164 -6.55 -2.22 16.64
CA ALA A 164 -6.75 -3.67 16.65
C ALA A 164 -6.35 -4.30 17.99
N ASN A 165 -6.95 -5.45 18.32
CA ASN A 165 -6.45 -6.26 19.41
C ASN A 165 -5.01 -6.73 19.11
N PRO A 166 -4.01 -6.49 19.99
CA PRO A 166 -2.61 -6.80 19.70
C PRO A 166 -2.33 -8.27 19.40
N ASP A 167 -3.00 -9.20 20.08
CA ASP A 167 -2.80 -10.64 19.87
C ASP A 167 -3.39 -11.08 18.53
N PHE A 168 -4.55 -10.54 18.17
CA PHE A 168 -5.15 -10.77 16.87
C PHE A 168 -4.30 -10.15 15.75
N LEU A 169 -3.83 -8.91 15.89
CA LEU A 169 -2.96 -8.25 14.93
C LEU A 169 -1.68 -9.06 14.69
N LYS A 170 -1.06 -9.56 15.75
CA LYS A 170 0.10 -10.45 15.64
C LYS A 170 -0.22 -11.71 14.83
N LYS A 171 -1.38 -12.33 15.09
CA LYS A 171 -1.84 -13.52 14.35
C LYS A 171 -2.07 -13.21 12.87
N VAL A 172 -2.68 -12.06 12.57
CA VAL A 172 -2.89 -11.56 11.20
C VAL A 172 -1.57 -11.45 10.44
N TYR A 173 -0.57 -10.75 11.01
CA TYR A 173 0.73 -10.61 10.36
C TYR A 173 1.49 -11.93 10.23
N GLN A 174 1.40 -12.81 11.25
CA GLN A 174 2.01 -14.13 11.15
C GLN A 174 1.38 -14.97 10.03
N THR A 175 0.07 -14.91 9.88
CA THR A 175 -0.62 -15.58 8.77
C THR A 175 -0.18 -15.01 7.42
N ALA A 176 -0.17 -13.69 7.25
CA ALA A 176 0.22 -13.06 5.99
C ALA A 176 1.67 -13.40 5.60
N VAL A 177 2.62 -13.31 6.54
CA VAL A 177 4.05 -13.50 6.24
C VAL A 177 4.47 -14.96 6.29
N LYS A 178 4.21 -15.67 7.42
CA LYS A 178 4.76 -17.01 7.65
C LYS A 178 3.99 -18.10 6.91
N GLU A 179 2.67 -17.96 6.82
CA GLU A 179 1.85 -18.98 6.15
C GLU A 179 1.71 -18.70 4.65
N CYS A 180 1.57 -17.41 4.25
CA CYS A 180 1.23 -17.04 2.88
C CYS A 180 2.37 -16.38 2.10
N GLY A 181 3.46 -15.94 2.76
CA GLY A 181 4.66 -15.43 2.11
C GLY A 181 4.57 -13.98 1.65
N ALA A 182 3.76 -13.12 2.32
CA ALA A 182 3.80 -11.68 2.07
C ALA A 182 5.21 -11.13 2.28
N ASP A 183 5.65 -10.24 1.40
CA ASP A 183 7.02 -9.71 1.38
C ASP A 183 7.20 -8.55 2.37
N GLU A 184 6.15 -7.77 2.58
CA GLU A 184 6.12 -6.64 3.52
C GLU A 184 4.82 -6.65 4.34
N VAL A 185 4.89 -6.06 5.52
CA VAL A 185 3.70 -5.74 6.34
C VAL A 185 3.70 -4.27 6.70
N VAL A 186 2.52 -3.68 6.76
CA VAL A 186 2.34 -2.27 7.06
C VAL A 186 1.34 -2.11 8.19
N VAL A 187 1.70 -1.31 9.19
CA VAL A 187 0.79 -0.86 10.26
C VAL A 187 0.09 0.39 9.74
N VAL A 188 -1.20 0.28 9.51
CA VAL A 188 -2.03 1.38 8.99
C VAL A 188 -2.87 1.96 10.12
N ASP A 189 -2.85 3.28 10.25
CA ASP A 189 -3.65 4.00 11.24
C ASP A 189 -5.01 4.41 10.68
#